data_95077ab44a9107a7449309b47c66f410
#
_entry.id   95077ab44a9107a7449309b47c66f410
#
_cell.length_a   1.000
_cell.length_b   1.000
_cell.length_c   1.000
_cell.angle_alpha   90.00
_cell.angle_beta   90.00
_cell.angle_gamma   90.00
#
_symmetry.space_group_name_H-M   'P 1'
#
loop_
_entity.id
_entity.type
_entity.pdbx_description
1 polymer ?
#
loop_
_entity_poly.entity_id
_entity_poly.type
_entity_poly.pdbx_seq_one_letter_code
_entity_poly.pdbx_strand_id
1 'polypeptide(L)'
;LETKAEYRYLKIIGADLVGMSTIPEVIAANHMGLPCAAISVITDECDPDNLKSVNIAEIIAVAGKADEKLSLLFYETIKALK
;
A
#
# COMPACT_ATOMS: atom_id res chain seq x y z
N LEU A 1 -7.97 -2.66 10.41
CA LEU A 1 -7.99 -1.36 9.73
C LEU A 1 -7.98 -0.23 10.74
N GLU A 2 -7.61 0.94 10.30
CA GLU A 2 -7.43 2.12 11.11
C GLU A 2 -8.79 2.73 11.51
N THR A 3 -8.79 3.44 12.64
CA THR A 3 -9.94 4.23 13.08
C THR A 3 -10.02 5.53 12.29
N LYS A 4 -11.18 6.19 12.33
CA LYS A 4 -11.39 7.52 11.76
C LYS A 4 -10.36 8.54 12.24
N ALA A 5 -10.04 8.52 13.54
CA ALA A 5 -9.05 9.42 14.13
C ALA A 5 -7.63 9.13 13.61
N GLU A 6 -7.26 7.87 13.44
CA GLU A 6 -5.97 7.47 12.88
C GLU A 6 -5.84 7.91 11.43
N TYR A 7 -6.85 7.72 10.58
CA TYR A 7 -6.84 8.23 9.21
C TYR A 7 -6.67 9.75 9.15
N ARG A 8 -7.37 10.47 10.03
CA ARG A 8 -7.24 11.93 10.09
C ARG A 8 -5.85 12.35 10.51
N TYR A 9 -5.29 11.70 11.54
CA TYR A 9 -3.93 11.95 11.99
C TYR A 9 -2.90 11.71 10.88
N LEU A 10 -2.98 10.55 10.21
CA LEU A 10 -2.08 10.20 9.12
C LEU A 10 -2.15 11.21 7.96
N LYS A 11 -3.35 11.66 7.63
CA LYS A 11 -3.54 12.69 6.60
C LYS A 11 -2.90 14.03 7.00
N ILE A 12 -3.03 14.44 8.27
CA ILE A 12 -2.46 15.69 8.79
C ILE A 12 -0.93 15.65 8.74
N ILE A 13 -0.31 14.55 9.08
CA ILE A 13 1.15 14.42 9.02
C ILE A 13 1.70 14.20 7.60
N GLY A 14 0.83 14.13 6.59
CA GLY A 14 1.20 14.09 5.19
C GLY A 14 1.31 12.70 4.57
N ALA A 15 0.73 11.67 5.18
CA ALA A 15 0.67 10.34 4.58
C ALA A 15 -0.32 10.32 3.40
N ASP A 16 0.10 9.74 2.28
CA ASP A 16 -0.73 9.56 1.09
C ASP A 16 -1.46 8.22 1.10
N LEU A 17 -0.82 7.20 1.66
CA LEU A 17 -1.30 5.82 1.69
C LEU A 17 -1.11 5.27 3.10
N VAL A 18 -1.90 4.26 3.43
CA VAL A 18 -1.79 3.50 4.67
C VAL A 18 -1.89 2.01 4.39
N GLY A 19 -1.15 1.21 5.13
CA GLY A 19 -1.15 -0.23 5.01
C GLY A 19 -0.60 -0.89 6.26
N MET A 20 -0.69 -2.21 6.31
CA MET A 20 -0.26 -3.02 7.46
C MET A 20 1.15 -3.59 7.30
N SER A 21 1.82 -3.29 6.20
CA SER A 21 3.14 -3.82 5.87
C SER A 21 3.97 -2.73 5.17
N THR A 22 5.05 -3.10 4.52
CA THR A 22 5.93 -2.21 3.75
C THR A 22 6.88 -1.39 4.61
N ILE A 23 6.39 -0.62 5.58
CA ILE A 23 7.22 0.27 6.41
C ILE A 23 8.31 -0.49 7.18
N PRO A 24 8.00 -1.60 7.88
CA PRO A 24 9.05 -2.39 8.55
C PRO A 24 10.12 -2.92 7.59
N GLU A 25 9.71 -3.36 6.41
CA GLU A 25 10.61 -3.87 5.38
C GLU A 25 11.50 -2.75 4.82
N VAL A 26 10.95 -1.56 4.60
CA VAL A 26 11.72 -0.39 4.16
C VAL A 26 12.74 0.03 5.22
N ILE A 27 12.35 0.04 6.48
CA ILE A 27 13.27 0.37 7.60
C ILE A 27 14.41 -0.64 7.64
N ALA A 28 14.11 -1.93 7.57
CA ALA A 28 15.11 -3.00 7.57
C ALA A 28 16.08 -2.89 6.37
N ALA A 29 15.53 -2.69 5.17
CA ALA A 29 16.33 -2.51 3.96
C ALA A 29 17.26 -1.31 4.07
N ASN A 30 16.77 -0.18 4.52
CA ASN A 30 17.58 1.02 4.76
C ASN A 30 18.70 0.78 5.76
N HIS A 31 18.41 0.11 6.85
CA HIS A 31 19.41 -0.24 7.86
C HIS A 31 20.53 -1.11 7.27
N MET A 32 20.19 -1.99 6.36
CA MET A 32 21.14 -2.88 5.67
C MET A 32 21.84 -2.23 4.46
N GLY A 33 21.51 -0.98 4.13
CA GLY A 33 22.04 -0.31 2.95
C GLY A 33 21.51 -0.83 1.62
N LEU A 34 20.35 -1.49 1.63
CA LEU A 34 19.73 -2.04 0.42
C LEU A 34 18.74 -1.03 -0.19
N PRO A 35 18.90 -0.66 -1.47
CA PRO A 35 17.89 0.10 -2.16
C PRO A 35 16.59 -0.70 -2.25
N CYS A 36 15.47 -0.04 -2.04
CA CYS A 36 14.17 -0.69 -2.16
C CYS A 36 13.16 0.19 -2.89
N ALA A 37 12.20 -0.45 -3.53
CA ALA A 37 11.04 0.18 -4.13
C ALA A 37 9.81 -0.65 -3.78
N ALA A 38 8.66 -0.01 -3.71
CA ALA A 38 7.40 -0.68 -3.41
C ALA A 38 6.30 -0.18 -4.34
N ILE A 39 5.34 -1.04 -4.61
CA ILE A 39 4.12 -0.69 -5.36
C ILE A 39 2.95 -1.04 -4.45
N SER A 40 2.08 -0.08 -4.22
CA SER A 40 0.86 -0.28 -3.43
C SER A 40 -0.36 -0.34 -4.35
N VAL A 41 -1.19 -1.34 -4.12
CA VAL A 41 -2.50 -1.45 -4.77
C VAL A 41 -3.54 -0.85 -3.84
N ILE A 42 -4.21 0.20 -4.29
CA ILE A 42 -5.25 0.85 -3.52
C ILE A 42 -6.53 0.03 -3.60
N THR A 43 -7.03 -0.42 -2.46
CA THR A 43 -8.22 -1.23 -2.36
C THR A 43 -9.46 -0.44 -1.98
N ASP A 44 -9.28 0.68 -1.29
CA ASP A 44 -10.37 1.53 -0.82
C ASP A 44 -9.89 2.95 -0.53
N GLU A 45 -10.83 3.88 -0.54
CA GLU A 45 -10.59 5.26 -0.12
C GLU A 45 -11.01 5.42 1.34
N CYS A 46 -10.10 5.95 2.14
CA CYS A 46 -10.27 6.08 3.58
C CYS A 46 -10.46 7.55 3.99
N ASP A 47 -11.48 8.20 3.43
CA ASP A 47 -11.85 9.56 3.84
C ASP A 47 -12.38 9.53 5.29
N PRO A 48 -11.68 10.19 6.26
CA PRO A 48 -12.11 10.18 7.65
C PRO A 48 -13.48 10.81 7.89
N ASP A 49 -13.97 11.63 6.98
CA ASP A 49 -15.28 12.28 7.09
C ASP A 49 -16.40 11.48 6.40
N ASN A 50 -16.06 10.44 5.64
CA ASN A 50 -17.01 9.61 4.89
C ASN A 50 -16.57 8.14 4.84
N LEU A 51 -16.25 7.56 5.99
CA LEU A 51 -15.86 6.15 6.06
C LEU A 51 -17.05 5.23 5.81
N LYS A 52 -16.84 4.23 4.97
CA LYS A 52 -17.80 3.16 4.68
C LYS A 52 -17.46 1.90 5.47
N SER A 53 -18.45 1.03 5.64
CA SER A 53 -18.24 -0.30 6.21
C SER A 53 -17.22 -1.08 5.40
N VAL A 54 -16.32 -1.75 6.10
CA VAL A 54 -15.30 -2.60 5.47
C VAL A 54 -15.93 -3.90 4.98
N ASN A 55 -15.67 -4.23 3.73
CA ASN A 55 -15.98 -5.54 3.15
C ASN A 55 -14.69 -6.20 2.69
N ILE A 56 -14.22 -7.18 3.45
CA ILE A 56 -12.95 -7.88 3.18
C ILE A 56 -12.98 -8.59 1.83
N ALA A 57 -14.12 -9.14 1.44
CA ALA A 57 -14.26 -9.80 0.14
C ALA A 57 -14.07 -8.83 -1.04
N GLU A 58 -14.57 -7.61 -0.93
CA GLU A 58 -14.34 -6.55 -1.93
C GLU A 58 -12.88 -6.14 -2.00
N ILE A 59 -12.22 -5.99 -0.85
CA ILE A 59 -10.79 -5.66 -0.77
C ILE A 59 -9.97 -6.72 -1.50
N ILE A 60 -10.22 -7.99 -1.22
CA ILE A 60 -9.54 -9.11 -1.89
C ILE A 60 -9.82 -9.12 -3.39
N ALA A 61 -11.05 -8.85 -3.80
CA ALA A 61 -11.42 -8.80 -5.22
C ALA A 61 -10.71 -7.66 -5.97
N VAL A 62 -10.59 -6.49 -5.36
CA VAL A 62 -9.88 -5.34 -5.95
C VAL A 62 -8.39 -5.65 -6.06
N ALA A 63 -7.78 -6.21 -5.02
CA ALA A 63 -6.39 -6.65 -5.05
C ALA A 63 -6.14 -7.68 -6.14
N GLY A 64 -7.03 -8.67 -6.29
CA GLY A 64 -6.95 -9.70 -7.33
C GLY A 64 -7.02 -9.16 -8.76
N LYS A 65 -7.80 -8.10 -8.99
CA LYS A 65 -7.88 -7.44 -10.31
C LYS A 65 -6.57 -6.76 -10.71
N ALA A 66 -5.78 -6.31 -9.75
CA ALA A 66 -4.51 -5.66 -10.01
C ALA A 66 -3.36 -6.63 -10.24
N ASP A 67 -3.54 -7.90 -9.93
CA ASP A 67 -2.48 -8.91 -9.88
C ASP A 67 -1.75 -9.06 -11.22
N GLU A 68 -2.48 -9.13 -12.32
CA GLU A 68 -1.90 -9.27 -13.66
C GLU A 68 -0.99 -8.08 -14.00
N LYS A 69 -1.46 -6.86 -13.77
CA LYS A 69 -0.68 -5.64 -14.02
C LYS A 69 0.52 -5.55 -13.07
N LEU A 70 0.32 -5.90 -11.82
CA LEU A 70 1.37 -5.87 -10.80
C LEU A 70 2.48 -6.88 -11.14
N SER A 71 2.11 -8.09 -11.53
CA SER A 71 3.05 -9.12 -11.96
C SER A 71 3.88 -8.68 -13.16
N LEU A 72 3.23 -8.05 -14.14
CA LEU A 72 3.91 -7.50 -15.32
C LEU A 72 4.88 -6.39 -14.94
N LEU A 73 4.46 -5.46 -14.08
CA LEU A 73 5.32 -4.36 -13.61
C LEU A 73 6.56 -4.90 -12.89
N PHE A 74 6.40 -5.85 -11.99
CA PHE A 74 7.53 -6.48 -11.30
C PHE A 74 8.45 -7.21 -12.26
N TYR A 75 7.91 -8.00 -13.16
CA TYR A 75 8.68 -8.72 -14.15
C TYR A 75 9.54 -7.78 -15.01
N GLU A 76 8.93 -6.74 -15.58
CA GLU A 76 9.63 -5.79 -16.43
C GLU A 76 10.64 -4.94 -15.63
N THR A 77 10.32 -4.59 -14.39
CA THR A 77 11.23 -3.86 -13.51
C THR A 77 12.47 -4.67 -13.19
N ILE A 78 12.30 -5.92 -12.79
CA ILE A 78 13.42 -6.83 -12.46
C ILE A 78 14.29 -7.06 -13.70
N LYS A 79 13.66 -7.25 -14.86
CA LYS A 79 14.37 -7.42 -16.13
C LYS A 79 15.17 -6.18 -16.53
N ALA A 80 14.69 -4.98 -16.20
CA ALA A 80 15.37 -3.72 -16.50
C ALA A 80 16.50 -3.40 -15.51
N LEU A 81 16.55 -4.03 -14.36
CA LEU A 81 17.65 -3.87 -13.39
C LEU A 81 18.95 -4.47 -13.95
N LYS A 82 20.01 -3.70 -13.82
CA LYS A 82 21.35 -4.11 -14.26
C LYS A 82 22.27 -4.29 -13.08
#